data_f12d5443bac777f5c1b25123aa6e9c72
#
_entry.id   f12d5443bac777f5c1b25123aa6e9c72
#
_cell.length_a   1.000
_cell.length_b   1.000
_cell.length_c   1.000
_cell.angle_alpha   90.00
_cell.angle_beta   90.00
_cell.angle_gamma   90.00
#
_symmetry.space_group_name_H-M   'P 1'
#
loop_
_entity.id
_entity.type
_entity.pdbx_description
1 polymer ?
#
loop_
_entity_poly.entity_id
_entity_poly.type
_entity_poly.pdbx_seq_one_letter_code
_entity_poly.pdbx_strand_id
1 'polypeptide(L)'
;MQTVLRERFAAPVTITVEAGKVLEGKALFEAMESMRGALLQNLPAVSQQAKKEEKPQVQSDTFYGKPFKGVSVPMKDVSIDMGTVIIEGRVFNIDHKELKKRNAWVINFDMTDNTGSVRISKFMENNEAKPILDSVKVGSVLKVQGKLMINQFDNEMVLKPFGIM
;
A
#
# COMPACT_ATOMS: atom_id res chain seq x y z
N MET A 1 39.63 9.85 3.10
CA MET A 1 38.56 8.87 2.76
C MET A 1 38.49 7.65 3.69
N GLN A 2 39.63 7.11 4.15
CA GLN A 2 39.63 5.94 5.05
C GLN A 2 39.01 6.21 6.43
N THR A 3 39.12 7.41 6.98
CA THR A 3 38.58 7.77 8.30
C THR A 3 37.06 7.76 8.35
N VAL A 4 36.41 8.27 7.30
CA VAL A 4 34.94 8.34 7.21
C VAL A 4 34.28 6.97 7.11
N LEU A 5 34.95 6.00 6.48
CA LEU A 5 34.44 4.63 6.36
C LEU A 5 34.53 3.85 7.67
N ARG A 6 35.56 4.12 8.48
CA ARG A 6 35.72 3.49 9.79
C ARG A 6 34.64 3.86 10.80
N GLU A 7 34.23 5.14 10.79
CA GLU A 7 33.19 5.63 11.69
C GLU A 7 31.79 5.10 11.34
N ARG A 8 31.56 4.82 10.08
CA ARG A 8 30.22 4.42 9.59
C ARG A 8 29.94 2.94 9.63
N PHE A 9 30.98 2.09 9.56
CA PHE A 9 30.79 0.63 9.42
C PHE A 9 31.39 -0.19 10.55
N ALA A 10 32.01 0.42 11.55
CA ALA A 10 32.61 -0.23 12.73
C ALA A 10 33.50 -1.47 12.39
N ALA A 11 34.05 -1.53 11.18
CA ALA A 11 34.90 -2.63 10.72
C ALA A 11 36.19 -2.08 10.10
N PRO A 12 37.34 -2.80 10.23
CA PRO A 12 38.56 -2.39 9.57
C PRO A 12 38.44 -2.63 8.07
N VAL A 13 38.23 -1.55 7.32
CA VAL A 13 38.18 -1.59 5.86
C VAL A 13 39.54 -1.22 5.31
N THR A 14 40.18 -2.12 4.62
CA THR A 14 41.40 -1.86 3.87
C THR A 14 41.05 -1.72 2.39
N ILE A 15 41.29 -0.55 1.86
CA ILE A 15 41.07 -0.28 0.43
C ILE A 15 42.43 -0.32 -0.27
N THR A 16 42.63 -1.34 -1.10
CA THR A 16 43.78 -1.45 -1.98
C THR A 16 43.36 -1.02 -3.37
N VAL A 17 43.98 0.03 -3.89
CA VAL A 17 43.74 0.51 -5.25
C VAL A 17 44.87 0.00 -6.13
N GLU A 18 44.56 -0.91 -7.04
CA GLU A 18 45.50 -1.36 -8.07
C GLU A 18 45.16 -0.69 -9.39
N ALA A 19 46.19 -0.22 -10.09
CA ALA A 19 46.03 0.32 -11.43
C ALA A 19 45.79 -0.86 -12.40
N GLY A 20 44.51 -1.05 -12.75
CA GLY A 20 44.13 -2.03 -13.74
C GLY A 20 44.49 -1.59 -15.17
N LYS A 21 44.80 -2.54 -16.05
CA LYS A 21 44.93 -2.27 -17.48
C LYS A 21 43.59 -1.83 -18.06
N VAL A 22 43.59 -0.75 -18.83
CA VAL A 22 42.41 -0.32 -19.56
C VAL A 22 42.12 -1.36 -20.64
N LEU A 23 41.01 -2.05 -20.53
CA LEU A 23 40.51 -2.98 -21.54
C LEU A 23 39.42 -2.28 -22.34
N GLU A 24 39.58 -2.28 -23.67
CA GLU A 24 38.63 -1.65 -24.58
C GLU A 24 37.92 -2.70 -25.43
N GLY A 25 36.66 -2.41 -25.77
CA GLY A 25 35.89 -3.19 -26.74
C GLY A 25 35.62 -4.64 -26.31
N LYS A 26 35.92 -5.58 -27.19
CA LYS A 26 35.61 -7.00 -27.05
C LYS A 26 36.30 -7.66 -25.82
N ALA A 27 37.53 -7.25 -25.54
CA ALA A 27 38.29 -7.76 -24.39
C ALA A 27 37.66 -7.34 -23.03
N LEU A 28 37.07 -6.16 -22.96
CA LEU A 28 36.32 -5.71 -21.79
C LEU A 28 35.07 -6.55 -21.57
N PHE A 29 34.34 -6.86 -22.64
CA PHE A 29 33.12 -7.66 -22.58
C PHE A 29 33.42 -9.10 -22.11
N GLU A 30 34.46 -9.73 -22.67
CA GLU A 30 34.89 -11.08 -22.28
C GLU A 30 35.37 -11.14 -20.81
N ALA A 31 36.05 -10.11 -20.33
CA ALA A 31 36.48 -10.01 -18.94
C ALA A 31 35.28 -9.84 -18.00
N MET A 32 34.27 -9.07 -18.37
CA MET A 32 33.04 -8.89 -17.59
C MET A 32 32.21 -10.18 -17.53
N GLU A 33 32.09 -10.92 -18.62
CA GLU A 33 31.39 -12.22 -18.65
C GLU A 33 32.11 -13.27 -17.80
N SER A 34 33.44 -13.30 -17.87
CA SER A 34 34.27 -14.20 -17.07
C SER A 34 34.14 -13.91 -15.56
N MET A 35 34.16 -12.63 -15.16
CA MET A 35 33.90 -12.22 -13.77
C MET A 35 32.48 -12.56 -13.30
N ARG A 36 31.48 -12.40 -14.15
CA ARG A 36 30.11 -12.77 -13.84
C ARG A 36 29.95 -14.27 -13.62
N GLY A 37 30.61 -15.08 -14.46
CA GLY A 37 30.64 -16.53 -14.30
C GLY A 37 31.29 -16.99 -12.98
N ALA A 38 32.40 -16.37 -12.62
CA ALA A 38 33.12 -16.68 -11.37
C ALA A 38 32.32 -16.25 -10.12
N LEU A 39 31.61 -15.12 -10.18
CA LEU A 39 30.72 -14.66 -9.11
C LEU A 39 29.54 -15.60 -8.91
N LEU A 40 28.98 -16.14 -10.00
CA LEU A 40 27.86 -17.09 -9.93
C LEU A 40 28.27 -18.46 -9.37
N GLN A 41 29.53 -18.88 -9.57
CA GLN A 41 30.03 -20.15 -9.05
C GLN A 41 30.41 -20.08 -7.57
N ASN A 42 30.78 -18.92 -7.05
CA ASN A 42 31.18 -18.71 -5.65
C ASN A 42 30.01 -18.29 -4.74
N LEU A 43 28.78 -18.17 -5.25
CA LEU A 43 27.63 -18.08 -4.38
C LEU A 43 27.43 -19.46 -3.74
N PRO A 44 27.42 -19.58 -2.39
CA PRO A 44 27.02 -20.82 -1.75
C PRO A 44 25.63 -21.14 -2.34
N ALA A 45 25.44 -22.41 -2.74
CA ALA A 45 24.18 -22.90 -3.26
C ALA A 45 23.08 -22.62 -2.21
N VAL A 46 22.57 -21.40 -2.23
CA VAL A 46 21.29 -21.09 -1.70
C VAL A 46 20.36 -21.86 -2.62
N SER A 47 19.91 -23.02 -2.12
CA SER A 47 18.89 -23.82 -2.75
C SER A 47 17.91 -22.87 -3.42
N GLN A 48 17.80 -22.99 -4.74
CA GLN A 48 16.71 -22.43 -5.50
C GLN A 48 15.41 -23.19 -5.13
N GLN A 49 15.06 -23.16 -3.87
CA GLN A 49 13.67 -22.99 -3.57
C GLN A 49 13.41 -21.58 -4.07
N ALA A 50 12.68 -21.52 -5.18
CA ALA A 50 11.96 -20.33 -5.54
C ALA A 50 11.20 -19.90 -4.27
N LYS A 51 11.87 -19.15 -3.44
CA LYS A 51 11.25 -18.29 -2.46
C LYS A 51 10.56 -17.31 -3.38
N LYS A 52 9.39 -17.74 -3.87
CA LYS A 52 8.32 -16.83 -4.14
C LYS A 52 8.54 -15.75 -3.11
N GLU A 53 8.99 -14.58 -3.52
CA GLU A 53 9.01 -13.43 -2.64
C GLU A 53 7.62 -13.42 -2.07
N GLU A 54 7.47 -13.99 -0.90
CA GLU A 54 6.44 -13.60 -0.01
C GLU A 54 6.74 -12.12 0.21
N LYS A 55 6.16 -11.32 -0.70
CA LYS A 55 5.81 -9.94 -0.34
C LYS A 55 5.32 -10.07 1.06
N PRO A 56 5.88 -9.30 2.03
CA PRO A 56 5.40 -9.37 3.37
C PRO A 56 3.90 -9.39 3.21
N GLN A 57 3.27 -10.49 3.58
CA GLN A 57 1.84 -10.57 3.77
C GLN A 57 1.64 -9.59 4.91
N VAL A 58 1.52 -8.32 4.55
CA VAL A 58 0.65 -7.44 5.27
C VAL A 58 -0.64 -8.23 5.21
N GLN A 59 -0.97 -8.87 6.31
CA GLN A 59 -2.31 -9.36 6.54
C GLN A 59 -3.18 -8.13 6.34
N SER A 60 -3.52 -7.90 5.07
CA SER A 60 -4.43 -6.84 4.72
C SER A 60 -5.77 -7.40 5.13
N ASP A 61 -6.21 -7.04 6.34
CA ASP A 61 -7.57 -7.23 6.78
C ASP A 61 -8.45 -6.40 5.85
N THR A 62 -8.59 -6.88 4.62
CA THR A 62 -9.42 -6.25 3.60
C THR A 62 -10.84 -6.63 3.90
N PHE A 63 -11.61 -5.71 4.42
CA PHE A 63 -13.03 -5.90 4.77
C PHE A 63 -13.92 -5.86 3.53
N TYR A 64 -13.50 -5.12 2.51
CA TYR A 64 -14.28 -4.97 1.28
C TYR A 64 -13.36 -4.70 0.07
N GLY A 65 -13.71 -5.30 -1.08
CA GLY A 65 -13.04 -5.07 -2.36
C GLY A 65 -11.70 -5.79 -2.49
N LYS A 66 -10.82 -5.25 -3.31
CA LYS A 66 -9.47 -5.78 -3.52
C LYS A 66 -8.48 -5.02 -2.65
N PRO A 67 -7.43 -5.69 -2.14
CA PRO A 67 -6.36 -5.00 -1.43
C PRO A 67 -5.70 -3.96 -2.36
N PHE A 68 -5.47 -2.78 -1.82
CA PHE A 68 -4.89 -1.67 -2.57
C PHE A 68 -3.68 -1.10 -1.84
N LYS A 69 -2.82 -0.43 -2.59
CA LYS A 69 -1.65 0.27 -2.07
C LYS A 69 -1.70 1.71 -2.54
N GLY A 70 -1.20 2.61 -1.73
CA GLY A 70 -1.10 4.03 -2.07
C GLY A 70 -0.94 4.89 -0.83
N VAL A 71 -0.63 6.15 -1.07
CA VAL A 71 -0.52 7.16 -0.01
C VAL A 71 -1.91 7.73 0.23
N SER A 72 -2.28 7.88 1.51
CA SER A 72 -3.51 8.53 1.92
C SER A 72 -3.40 10.04 1.75
N VAL A 73 -4.49 10.65 1.29
CA VAL A 73 -4.63 12.11 1.18
C VAL A 73 -5.26 12.61 2.48
N PRO A 74 -4.74 13.71 3.08
CA PRO A 74 -5.39 14.34 4.22
C PRO A 74 -6.82 14.76 3.91
N MET A 75 -7.77 14.51 4.80
CA MET A 75 -9.19 14.75 4.54
C MET A 75 -9.53 16.23 4.30
N LYS A 76 -8.73 17.15 4.83
CA LYS A 76 -8.84 18.59 4.55
C LYS A 76 -8.58 18.94 3.09
N ASP A 77 -7.75 18.18 2.41
CA ASP A 77 -7.33 18.44 1.03
C ASP A 77 -8.15 17.64 0.00
N VAL A 78 -9.11 16.85 0.48
CA VAL A 78 -9.97 16.02 -0.36
C VAL A 78 -10.97 16.88 -1.11
N SER A 79 -10.96 16.76 -2.45
CA SER A 79 -11.82 17.51 -3.37
C SER A 79 -12.44 16.59 -4.42
N ILE A 80 -13.62 16.94 -4.89
CA ILE A 80 -14.37 16.21 -5.94
C ILE A 80 -13.54 16.05 -7.22
N ASP A 81 -12.73 17.04 -7.55
CA ASP A 81 -11.91 17.05 -8.76
C ASP A 81 -10.81 15.97 -8.75
N MET A 82 -10.46 15.47 -7.58
CA MET A 82 -9.48 14.39 -7.43
C MET A 82 -9.97 13.04 -7.95
N GLY A 83 -11.29 12.87 -8.11
CA GLY A 83 -11.92 11.66 -8.61
C GLY A 83 -11.73 10.47 -7.66
N THR A 84 -10.70 9.65 -7.84
CA THR A 84 -10.40 8.51 -6.94
C THR A 84 -9.32 8.89 -5.95
N VAL A 85 -9.61 8.71 -4.67
CA VAL A 85 -8.68 9.02 -3.58
C VAL A 85 -8.54 7.84 -2.62
N ILE A 86 -7.44 7.85 -1.88
CA ILE A 86 -7.22 6.98 -0.73
C ILE A 86 -7.20 7.87 0.49
N ILE A 87 -8.05 7.57 1.47
CA ILE A 87 -8.09 8.24 2.76
C ILE A 87 -7.84 7.24 3.88
N GLU A 88 -7.30 7.73 4.97
CA GLU A 88 -7.06 6.93 6.17
C GLU A 88 -7.49 7.74 7.39
N GLY A 89 -8.23 7.12 8.28
CA GLY A 89 -8.73 7.82 9.46
C GLY A 89 -9.52 6.93 10.39
N ARG A 90 -10.01 7.53 11.44
CA ARG A 90 -10.82 6.87 12.47
C ARG A 90 -12.30 7.05 12.19
N VAL A 91 -13.05 5.96 12.28
CA VAL A 91 -14.51 5.97 12.22
C VAL A 91 -15.07 6.56 13.51
N PHE A 92 -15.90 7.58 13.41
CA PHE A 92 -16.55 8.18 14.58
C PHE A 92 -18.07 8.04 14.57
N ASN A 93 -18.66 7.69 13.45
CA ASN A 93 -20.10 7.42 13.34
C ASN A 93 -20.35 6.32 12.30
N ILE A 94 -21.35 5.46 12.56
CA ILE A 94 -21.79 4.41 11.64
C ILE A 94 -23.31 4.41 11.65
N ASP A 95 -23.90 4.51 10.46
CA ASP A 95 -25.31 4.34 10.20
C ASP A 95 -25.52 3.30 9.11
N HIS A 96 -26.49 2.42 9.30
CA HIS A 96 -26.79 1.38 8.34
C HIS A 96 -28.28 1.10 8.26
N LYS A 97 -28.75 0.84 7.06
CA LYS A 97 -30.16 0.55 6.80
C LYS A 97 -30.30 -0.67 5.92
N GLU A 98 -31.03 -1.66 6.43
CA GLU A 98 -31.39 -2.83 5.64
C GLU A 98 -32.55 -2.52 4.70
N LEU A 99 -32.38 -2.83 3.43
CA LEU A 99 -33.42 -2.75 2.41
C LEU A 99 -33.97 -4.15 2.13
N LYS A 100 -34.84 -4.66 2.99
CA LYS A 100 -35.40 -6.02 2.93
C LYS A 100 -35.94 -6.39 1.56
N LYS A 101 -36.63 -5.47 0.88
CA LYS A 101 -37.21 -5.70 -0.46
C LYS A 101 -36.14 -5.98 -1.54
N ARG A 102 -34.90 -5.52 -1.33
CA ARG A 102 -33.78 -5.64 -2.30
C ARG A 102 -32.69 -6.58 -1.83
N ASN A 103 -32.84 -7.20 -0.65
CA ASN A 103 -31.80 -8.01 0.00
C ASN A 103 -30.43 -7.29 0.04
N ALA A 104 -30.44 -6.02 0.38
CA ALA A 104 -29.30 -5.14 0.30
C ALA A 104 -29.24 -4.20 1.51
N TRP A 105 -28.07 -3.63 1.72
CA TRP A 105 -27.79 -2.66 2.78
C TRP A 105 -27.29 -1.35 2.20
N VAL A 106 -27.67 -0.27 2.85
CA VAL A 106 -26.99 1.02 2.72
C VAL A 106 -26.15 1.18 3.99
N ILE A 107 -24.85 1.24 3.84
CA ILE A 107 -23.92 1.44 4.95
C ILE A 107 -23.29 2.80 4.77
N ASN A 108 -23.43 3.65 5.78
CA ASN A 108 -22.79 4.95 5.87
C ASN A 108 -21.88 4.95 7.09
N PHE A 109 -20.69 5.47 6.96
CA PHE A 109 -19.83 5.75 8.10
C PHE A 109 -19.03 7.02 7.86
N ASP A 110 -18.83 7.75 8.94
CA ASP A 110 -18.11 9.00 8.92
C ASP A 110 -16.73 8.78 9.51
N MET A 111 -15.69 9.21 8.79
CA MET A 111 -14.30 9.09 9.19
C MET A 111 -13.65 10.45 9.35
N THR A 112 -12.67 10.54 10.24
CA THR A 112 -11.84 11.71 10.45
C THR A 112 -10.36 11.32 10.62
N ASP A 113 -9.47 12.18 10.12
CA ASP A 113 -8.02 12.14 10.37
C ASP A 113 -7.56 13.30 11.25
N ASN A 114 -8.49 13.99 11.91
CA ASN A 114 -8.31 15.23 12.67
C ASN A 114 -8.00 16.48 11.81
N THR A 115 -7.84 16.35 10.50
CA THR A 115 -7.70 17.50 9.58
C THR A 115 -9.02 17.86 8.92
N GLY A 116 -9.89 16.87 8.76
CA GLY A 116 -11.21 16.96 8.20
C GLY A 116 -12.03 15.71 8.48
N SER A 117 -13.22 15.64 7.89
CA SER A 117 -14.08 14.46 7.94
C SER A 117 -14.69 14.18 6.57
N VAL A 118 -14.87 12.91 6.26
CA VAL A 118 -15.45 12.43 5.01
C VAL A 118 -16.49 11.37 5.31
N ARG A 119 -17.68 11.52 4.69
CA ARG A 119 -18.72 10.49 4.73
C ARG A 119 -18.46 9.44 3.65
N ILE A 120 -18.45 8.20 4.06
CA ILE A 120 -18.37 7.05 3.17
C ILE A 120 -19.77 6.46 3.06
N SER A 121 -20.27 6.28 1.83
CA SER A 121 -21.59 5.71 1.60
C SER A 121 -21.52 4.62 0.55
N LYS A 122 -22.07 3.46 0.87
CA LYS A 122 -22.12 2.34 -0.05
C LYS A 122 -23.45 1.58 0.05
N PHE A 123 -24.03 1.34 -1.13
CA PHE A 123 -25.05 0.34 -1.31
C PHE A 123 -24.38 -1.00 -1.66
N MET A 124 -24.72 -2.06 -0.96
CA MET A 124 -24.13 -3.38 -1.18
C MET A 124 -25.11 -4.50 -0.86
N GLU A 125 -24.84 -5.68 -1.40
CA GLU A 125 -25.62 -6.87 -1.12
C GLU A 125 -25.37 -7.41 0.30
N ASN A 126 -26.30 -8.19 0.81
CA ASN A 126 -26.27 -8.72 2.17
C ASN A 126 -24.96 -9.49 2.47
N ASN A 127 -24.46 -10.24 1.49
CA ASN A 127 -23.21 -11.02 1.65
C ASN A 127 -21.96 -10.14 1.80
N GLU A 128 -21.94 -9.00 1.14
CA GLU A 128 -20.82 -8.03 1.20
C GLU A 128 -20.92 -7.13 2.44
N ALA A 129 -22.15 -6.86 2.89
CA ALA A 129 -22.41 -5.99 4.03
C ALA A 129 -22.00 -6.60 5.36
N LYS A 130 -22.21 -7.90 5.55
CA LYS A 130 -21.94 -8.60 6.80
C LYS A 130 -20.49 -8.44 7.29
N PRO A 131 -19.45 -8.71 6.48
CA PRO A 131 -18.07 -8.56 6.94
C PRO A 131 -17.75 -7.13 7.41
N ILE A 132 -18.34 -6.14 6.75
CA ILE A 132 -18.12 -4.74 7.13
C ILE A 132 -18.83 -4.42 8.45
N LEU A 133 -20.10 -4.82 8.58
CA LEU A 133 -20.88 -4.57 9.79
C LEU A 133 -20.30 -5.26 11.05
N ASP A 134 -19.70 -6.45 10.84
CA ASP A 134 -19.09 -7.20 11.93
C ASP A 134 -17.73 -6.64 12.34
N SER A 135 -16.96 -6.13 11.39
CA SER A 135 -15.56 -5.73 11.57
C SER A 135 -15.39 -4.24 11.83
N VAL A 136 -16.17 -3.38 11.15
CA VAL A 136 -16.07 -1.92 11.27
C VAL A 136 -16.91 -1.41 12.44
N LYS A 137 -16.26 -0.80 13.41
CA LYS A 137 -16.90 -0.20 14.58
C LYS A 137 -16.47 1.25 14.78
N VAL A 138 -17.24 1.99 15.53
CA VAL A 138 -16.82 3.33 15.98
C VAL A 138 -15.49 3.19 16.72
N GLY A 139 -14.51 3.98 16.34
CA GLY A 139 -13.15 3.92 16.85
C GLY A 139 -12.16 3.12 15.99
N SER A 140 -12.64 2.30 15.04
CA SER A 140 -11.76 1.60 14.08
C SER A 140 -10.99 2.59 13.23
N VAL A 141 -9.72 2.28 12.96
CA VAL A 141 -8.90 3.01 11.98
C VAL A 141 -8.94 2.24 10.68
N LEU A 142 -9.38 2.88 9.63
CA LEU A 142 -9.56 2.27 8.31
C LEU A 142 -8.80 3.05 7.26
N LYS A 143 -8.38 2.33 6.23
CA LYS A 143 -7.88 2.88 4.98
C LYS A 143 -8.89 2.58 3.88
N VAL A 144 -9.38 3.60 3.22
CA VAL A 144 -10.46 3.49 2.24
C VAL A 144 -10.03 4.07 0.91
N GLN A 145 -10.19 3.28 -0.14
CA GLN A 145 -10.05 3.74 -1.52
C GLN A 145 -11.42 3.89 -2.14
N GLY A 146 -11.72 5.03 -2.73
CA GLY A 146 -13.01 5.27 -3.34
C GLY A 146 -13.04 6.47 -4.27
N LYS A 147 -14.20 6.67 -4.90
CA LYS A 147 -14.49 7.83 -5.74
C LYS A 147 -15.33 8.85 -4.98
N LEU A 148 -14.92 10.10 -5.05
CA LEU A 148 -15.68 11.21 -4.51
C LEU A 148 -16.85 11.56 -5.42
N MET A 149 -18.00 11.82 -4.83
CA MET A 149 -19.23 12.21 -5.51
C MET A 149 -20.05 13.14 -4.63
N ILE A 150 -20.93 13.92 -5.24
CA ILE A 150 -21.99 14.62 -4.51
C ILE A 150 -23.17 13.68 -4.38
N ASN A 151 -23.64 13.49 -3.17
CA ASN A 151 -24.91 12.82 -2.92
C ASN A 151 -26.04 13.78 -3.30
N GLN A 152 -26.87 13.39 -4.27
CA GLN A 152 -27.95 14.23 -4.80
C GLN A 152 -29.09 14.48 -3.80
N PHE A 153 -29.18 13.68 -2.75
CA PHE A 153 -30.24 13.80 -1.74
C PHE A 153 -29.90 14.84 -0.67
N ASP A 154 -28.65 14.84 -0.22
CA ASP A 154 -28.20 15.66 0.90
C ASP A 154 -27.27 16.80 0.43
N ASN A 155 -26.92 16.81 -0.86
CA ASN A 155 -25.94 17.72 -1.47
C ASN A 155 -24.58 17.73 -0.73
N GLU A 156 -24.26 16.62 -0.06
CA GLU A 156 -23.01 16.42 0.66
C GLU A 156 -22.01 15.64 -0.19
N MET A 157 -20.72 15.93 0.04
CA MET A 157 -19.64 15.17 -0.56
C MET A 157 -19.53 13.81 0.13
N VAL A 158 -19.62 12.74 -0.64
CA VAL A 158 -19.50 11.37 -0.15
C VAL A 158 -18.44 10.59 -0.94
N LEU A 159 -17.75 9.71 -0.25
CA LEU A 159 -16.82 8.76 -0.86
C LEU A 159 -17.57 7.44 -1.11
N LYS A 160 -17.61 6.99 -2.37
CA LYS A 160 -18.05 5.62 -2.71
C LYS A 160 -16.87 4.68 -2.70
N PRO A 161 -16.77 3.76 -1.74
CA PRO A 161 -15.62 2.90 -1.58
C PRO A 161 -15.56 1.81 -2.66
N PHE A 162 -14.35 1.51 -3.12
CA PHE A 162 -14.00 0.34 -3.93
C PHE A 162 -13.23 -0.70 -3.11
N GLY A 163 -12.55 -0.26 -2.06
CA GLY A 163 -11.80 -1.09 -1.15
C GLY A 163 -11.74 -0.47 0.24
N ILE A 164 -11.82 -1.32 1.26
CA ILE A 164 -11.73 -0.96 2.70
C ILE A 164 -10.78 -1.96 3.36
N MET A 165 -9.79 -1.43 4.07
CA MET A 165 -8.77 -2.18 4.81
C MET A 165 -8.70 -1.69 6.24
#